data_9173b3665dd042b1812f0c3104ee4b60
#
_entry.id   9173b3665dd042b1812f0c3104ee4b60
#
_cell.length_a   1.000
_cell.length_b   1.000
_cell.length_c   1.000
_cell.angle_alpha   90.00
_cell.angle_beta   90.00
_cell.angle_gamma   90.00
#
_symmetry.space_group_name_H-M   'P 1'
#
loop_
_entity.id
_entity.type
_entity.pdbx_description
1 polymer ?
#
loop_
_entity_poly.entity_id
_entity_poly.type
_entity_poly.pdbx_seq_one_letter_code
_entity_poly.pdbx_strand_id
1 'polypeptide(L)'
;MKIKSIKAITLSMPFSHGGKKVIFHGKEWKSLEFNIVKVETDKGITGWGEAFGYTSWKSVKIAIEDMVAPLLIGKDMADIPKLLLTLQKSLHLFGRYGITMFAISGVEIALWDALGKEKNKPIHELLGKKNNDLFKAYSSLFRYGDPKIIEQKCKQSLDDGYQAIKLHEIENDCIEAGRKGTGNLPLMLDTNCPWTYEETLSKKEFLKKMKLTWLEEPVYPPEDYETLAKLRKELEIPIACGE
;
A
#
# COMPACT_ATOMS: atom_id res chain seq x y z
N MET A 1 29.91 4.58 3.28
CA MET A 1 29.15 4.70 4.56
C MET A 1 28.63 3.32 4.91
N LYS A 2 28.93 2.83 6.12
CA LYS A 2 28.54 1.48 6.55
C LYS A 2 27.39 1.52 7.54
N ILE A 3 26.56 0.48 7.49
CA ILE A 3 25.45 0.29 8.43
C ILE A 3 26.03 -0.13 9.78
N LYS A 4 25.75 0.63 10.84
CA LYS A 4 26.19 0.38 12.21
C LYS A 4 25.16 -0.40 13.02
N SER A 5 23.89 -0.02 12.91
CA SER A 5 22.77 -0.69 13.59
C SER A 5 21.48 -0.56 12.82
N ILE A 6 20.58 -1.51 12.99
CA ILE A 6 19.19 -1.49 12.50
C ILE A 6 18.30 -1.90 13.67
N LYS A 7 17.26 -1.10 13.95
CA LYS A 7 16.27 -1.37 15.00
C LYS A 7 14.86 -1.09 14.50
N ALA A 8 13.90 -1.85 14.96
CA ALA A 8 12.48 -1.61 14.71
C ALA A 8 11.79 -1.10 15.99
N ILE A 9 11.14 0.06 15.88
CA ILE A 9 10.41 0.73 16.95
C ILE A 9 8.94 0.64 16.61
N THR A 10 8.16 -0.10 17.41
CA THR A 10 6.72 -0.19 17.18
C THR A 10 6.02 1.04 17.75
N LEU A 11 5.17 1.65 16.93
CA LEU A 11 4.24 2.70 17.33
C LEU A 11 2.82 2.18 17.23
N SER A 12 1.96 2.62 18.15
CA SER A 12 0.51 2.38 18.13
C SER A 12 -0.18 3.72 18.13
N MET A 13 -0.99 3.97 17.10
CA MET A 13 -1.74 5.21 16.97
C MET A 13 -3.24 4.93 17.10
N PRO A 14 -3.97 5.68 17.93
CA PRO A 14 -5.43 5.61 17.91
C PRO A 14 -5.97 5.87 16.51
N PHE A 15 -6.92 5.05 16.08
CA PHE A 15 -7.46 5.12 14.74
C PHE A 15 -8.98 4.99 14.74
N SER A 16 -9.62 5.79 13.90
CA SER A 16 -11.04 5.66 13.55
C SER A 16 -11.21 5.92 12.05
N HIS A 17 -11.76 4.97 11.33
CA HIS A 17 -12.02 5.17 9.91
C HIS A 17 -13.29 6.00 9.63
N GLY A 18 -14.03 6.40 10.67
CA GLY A 18 -15.19 7.29 10.55
C GLY A 18 -16.47 6.64 10.01
N GLY A 19 -16.54 5.31 9.99
CA GLY A 19 -17.71 4.52 9.61
C GLY A 19 -18.21 3.62 10.75
N LYS A 20 -18.94 2.57 10.39
CA LYS A 20 -19.36 1.51 11.32
C LYS A 20 -18.16 0.84 11.95
N LYS A 21 -18.35 0.23 13.15
CA LYS A 21 -17.30 -0.55 13.78
C LYS A 21 -16.78 -1.63 12.84
N VAL A 22 -15.47 -1.66 12.65
CA VAL A 22 -14.81 -2.70 11.87
C VAL A 22 -14.19 -3.72 12.81
N ILE A 23 -14.51 -4.98 12.58
CA ILE A 23 -13.83 -6.10 13.22
C ILE A 23 -12.76 -6.61 12.26
N PHE A 24 -11.51 -6.47 12.66
CA PHE A 24 -10.37 -6.93 11.89
C PHE A 24 -9.65 -8.02 12.69
N HIS A 25 -9.54 -9.22 12.11
CA HIS A 25 -8.98 -10.40 12.80
C HIS A 25 -9.57 -10.65 14.20
N GLY A 26 -10.91 -10.56 14.32
CA GLY A 26 -11.64 -10.85 15.57
C GLY A 26 -11.58 -9.78 16.64
N LYS A 27 -11.00 -8.61 16.35
CA LYS A 27 -10.92 -7.46 17.27
C LYS A 27 -11.44 -6.20 16.61
N GLU A 28 -12.03 -5.30 17.43
CA GLU A 28 -12.40 -3.97 16.93
C GLU A 28 -11.15 -3.17 16.56
N TRP A 29 -11.12 -2.64 15.34
CA TRP A 29 -9.99 -1.90 14.80
C TRP A 29 -9.99 -0.47 15.33
N LYS A 30 -9.25 -0.24 16.42
CA LYS A 30 -9.16 1.04 17.13
C LYS A 30 -7.78 1.67 17.12
N SER A 31 -6.80 0.95 16.65
CA SER A 31 -5.41 1.41 16.57
C SER A 31 -4.75 0.89 15.30
N LEU A 32 -3.79 1.66 14.82
CA LEU A 32 -2.85 1.25 13.79
C LEU A 32 -1.49 1.02 14.44
N GLU A 33 -1.02 -0.20 14.37
CA GLU A 33 0.32 -0.57 14.79
C GLU A 33 1.22 -0.68 13.56
N PHE A 34 2.38 -0.02 13.61
CA PHE A 34 3.39 -0.08 12.56
C PHE A 34 4.79 0.02 13.13
N ASN A 35 5.76 -0.44 12.38
CA ASN A 35 7.16 -0.43 12.79
C ASN A 35 7.92 0.67 12.06
N ILE A 36 8.50 1.60 12.84
CA ILE A 36 9.49 2.54 12.33
C ILE A 36 10.85 1.87 12.41
N VAL A 37 11.53 1.80 11.27
CA VAL A 37 12.88 1.26 11.14
C VAL A 37 13.87 2.40 11.30
N LYS A 38 14.81 2.24 12.25
CA LYS A 38 15.94 3.14 12.46
C LYS A 38 17.22 2.48 11.98
N VAL A 39 17.88 3.08 11.01
CA VAL A 39 19.23 2.68 10.55
C VAL A 39 20.24 3.73 11.01
N GLU A 40 21.23 3.34 11.77
CA GLU A 40 22.37 4.19 12.14
C GLU A 40 23.62 3.80 11.35
N THR A 41 24.39 4.79 10.95
CA THR A 41 25.60 4.58 10.14
C THR A 41 26.87 4.88 10.92
N ASP A 42 28.02 4.44 10.42
CA ASP A 42 29.35 4.74 10.95
C ASP A 42 29.72 6.22 10.89
N LYS A 43 29.01 7.01 10.08
CA LYS A 43 29.15 8.46 9.99
C LYS A 43 28.22 9.25 10.93
N GLY A 44 27.47 8.57 11.80
CA GLY A 44 26.50 9.21 12.71
C GLY A 44 25.20 9.67 12.05
N ILE A 45 24.98 9.34 10.78
CA ILE A 45 23.73 9.65 10.07
C ILE A 45 22.69 8.60 10.44
N THR A 46 21.46 9.05 10.71
CA THR A 46 20.31 8.19 10.98
C THR A 46 19.32 8.27 9.82
N GLY A 47 18.97 7.11 9.27
CA GLY A 47 17.89 6.93 8.33
C GLY A 47 16.64 6.32 8.98
N TRP A 48 15.48 6.71 8.48
CA TRP A 48 14.18 6.28 8.97
C TRP A 48 13.35 5.68 7.85
N GLY A 49 12.63 4.59 8.15
CA GLY A 49 11.69 3.95 7.24
C GLY A 49 10.50 3.40 7.99
N GLU A 50 9.44 3.08 7.28
CA GLU A 50 8.27 2.41 7.83
C GLU A 50 8.15 1.00 7.24
N ALA A 51 7.95 0.01 8.09
CA ALA A 51 7.64 -1.35 7.70
C ALA A 51 6.15 -1.63 7.94
N PHE A 52 5.45 -1.94 6.84
CA PHE A 52 4.06 -2.38 6.87
C PHE A 52 3.88 -3.61 7.77
N GLY A 53 2.71 -3.77 8.36
CA GLY A 53 2.51 -4.95 9.20
C GLY A 53 1.09 -5.21 9.66
N TYR A 54 0.21 -4.22 9.70
CA TYR A 54 -1.13 -4.36 10.31
C TYR A 54 -1.06 -5.23 11.57
N THR A 55 -1.86 -6.30 11.65
CA THR A 55 -1.88 -7.23 12.78
C THR A 55 -0.63 -8.13 12.88
N SER A 56 0.20 -8.18 11.85
CA SER A 56 1.47 -8.95 11.82
C SER A 56 2.71 -8.13 12.22
N TRP A 57 2.53 -6.91 12.73
CA TRP A 57 3.63 -6.01 13.07
C TRP A 57 4.70 -6.62 13.99
N LYS A 58 4.30 -7.52 14.92
CA LYS A 58 5.25 -8.24 15.78
C LYS A 58 6.17 -9.14 14.98
N SER A 59 5.61 -9.92 14.06
CA SER A 59 6.36 -10.81 13.18
C SER A 59 7.29 -10.01 12.25
N VAL A 60 6.82 -8.88 11.72
CA VAL A 60 7.62 -7.97 10.90
C VAL A 60 8.79 -7.38 11.70
N LYS A 61 8.55 -6.95 12.95
CA LYS A 61 9.62 -6.48 13.84
C LYS A 61 10.70 -7.53 14.05
N ILE A 62 10.32 -8.75 14.39
CA ILE A 62 11.27 -9.86 14.56
C ILE A 62 12.03 -10.16 13.26
N ALA A 63 11.32 -10.15 12.12
CA ALA A 63 11.98 -10.35 10.82
C ALA A 63 13.01 -9.25 10.52
N ILE A 64 12.75 -8.00 10.88
CA ILE A 64 13.72 -6.90 10.75
C ILE A 64 14.96 -7.18 11.63
N GLU A 65 14.74 -7.48 12.92
CA GLU A 65 15.82 -7.54 13.92
C GLU A 65 16.64 -8.83 13.82
N ASP A 66 15.99 -9.98 13.56
CA ASP A 66 16.66 -11.29 13.60
C ASP A 66 17.03 -11.85 12.22
N MET A 67 16.37 -11.41 11.14
CA MET A 67 16.62 -11.94 9.79
C MET A 67 17.33 -10.92 8.89
N VAL A 68 16.85 -9.66 8.83
CA VAL A 68 17.34 -8.65 7.91
C VAL A 68 18.59 -7.94 8.47
N ALA A 69 18.51 -7.45 9.70
CA ALA A 69 19.59 -6.65 10.31
C ALA A 69 20.94 -7.39 10.36
N PRO A 70 21.03 -8.68 10.78
CA PRO A 70 22.32 -9.39 10.83
C PRO A 70 23.02 -9.50 9.48
N LEU A 71 22.27 -9.53 8.37
CA LEU A 71 22.84 -9.62 7.02
C LEU A 71 23.34 -8.28 6.47
N LEU A 72 22.91 -7.18 7.07
CA LEU A 72 23.19 -5.82 6.59
C LEU A 72 24.18 -5.05 7.47
N ILE A 73 24.25 -5.33 8.77
CA ILE A 73 25.21 -4.66 9.67
C ILE A 73 26.64 -4.84 9.17
N GLY A 74 27.39 -3.74 9.12
CA GLY A 74 28.76 -3.69 8.60
C GLY A 74 28.88 -3.56 7.07
N LYS A 75 27.78 -3.72 6.32
CA LYS A 75 27.79 -3.58 4.85
C LYS A 75 27.87 -2.12 4.44
N ASP A 76 28.47 -1.87 3.28
CA ASP A 76 28.50 -0.55 2.66
C ASP A 76 27.18 -0.26 1.93
N MET A 77 26.69 0.96 2.05
CA MET A 77 25.46 1.45 1.46
C MET A 77 25.67 2.13 0.09
N ALA A 78 26.84 2.03 -0.51
CA ALA A 78 27.14 2.75 -1.77
C ALA A 78 26.23 2.32 -2.94
N ASP A 79 25.80 1.06 -2.94
CA ASP A 79 24.91 0.49 -3.96
C ASP A 79 23.73 -0.24 -3.27
N ILE A 80 22.71 0.52 -2.90
CA ILE A 80 21.51 -0.02 -2.23
C ILE A 80 20.80 -1.08 -3.08
N PRO A 81 20.54 -0.89 -4.39
CA PRO A 81 19.89 -1.91 -5.20
C PRO A 81 20.62 -3.26 -5.19
N LYS A 82 21.93 -3.26 -5.32
CA LYS A 82 22.76 -4.48 -5.27
C LYS A 82 22.73 -5.14 -3.89
N LEU A 83 22.78 -4.33 -2.84
CA LEU A 83 22.69 -4.79 -1.46
C LEU A 83 21.35 -5.50 -1.20
N LEU A 84 20.24 -4.89 -1.64
CA LEU A 84 18.90 -5.45 -1.49
C LEU A 84 18.68 -6.71 -2.33
N LEU A 85 19.19 -6.75 -3.56
CA LEU A 85 19.14 -7.97 -4.36
C LEU A 85 19.86 -9.14 -3.68
N THR A 86 21.01 -8.86 -3.06
CA THR A 86 21.78 -9.87 -2.31
C THR A 86 21.00 -10.33 -1.07
N LEU A 87 20.39 -9.40 -0.35
CA LEU A 87 19.55 -9.68 0.80
C LEU A 87 18.34 -10.57 0.43
N GLN A 88 17.59 -10.18 -0.61
CA GLN A 88 16.44 -10.96 -1.09
C GLN A 88 16.84 -12.39 -1.52
N LYS A 89 18.01 -12.55 -2.18
CA LYS A 89 18.54 -13.88 -2.51
C LYS A 89 18.88 -14.69 -1.27
N SER A 90 19.41 -14.07 -0.22
CA SER A 90 19.74 -14.76 1.03
C SER A 90 18.51 -15.21 1.80
N LEU A 91 17.41 -14.48 1.67
CA LEU A 91 16.17 -14.72 2.41
C LEU A 91 15.07 -15.41 1.57
N HIS A 92 15.38 -15.85 0.34
CA HIS A 92 14.37 -16.37 -0.60
C HIS A 92 13.56 -17.56 -0.08
N LEU A 93 14.14 -18.39 0.79
CA LEU A 93 13.46 -19.53 1.42
C LEU A 93 12.31 -19.12 2.37
N PHE A 94 12.36 -17.90 2.90
CA PHE A 94 11.37 -17.38 3.84
C PHE A 94 10.23 -16.63 3.15
N GLY A 95 10.13 -16.76 1.83
CA GLY A 95 9.10 -16.15 1.00
C GLY A 95 9.54 -14.84 0.35
N ARG A 96 8.86 -14.54 -0.75
CA ARG A 96 9.07 -13.33 -1.57
C ARG A 96 7.89 -12.38 -1.49
N TYR A 97 6.99 -12.60 -0.54
CA TYR A 97 5.81 -11.82 -0.22
C TYR A 97 5.68 -11.66 1.30
N GLY A 98 4.77 -10.80 1.71
CA GLY A 98 4.35 -10.66 3.10
C GLY A 98 5.50 -10.26 4.03
N ILE A 99 5.58 -10.90 5.19
CA ILE A 99 6.39 -10.49 6.34
C ILE A 99 7.86 -10.24 5.98
N THR A 100 8.47 -11.12 5.18
CA THR A 100 9.88 -10.97 4.76
C THR A 100 10.06 -9.70 3.92
N MET A 101 9.16 -9.47 2.97
CA MET A 101 9.25 -8.28 2.11
C MET A 101 8.86 -7.00 2.84
N PHE A 102 7.92 -7.04 3.79
CA PHE A 102 7.60 -5.89 4.64
C PHE A 102 8.81 -5.47 5.47
N ALA A 103 9.54 -6.44 6.02
CA ALA A 103 10.76 -6.18 6.77
C ALA A 103 11.86 -5.57 5.89
N ILE A 104 12.10 -6.13 4.70
CA ILE A 104 13.09 -5.63 3.74
C ILE A 104 12.72 -4.21 3.29
N SER A 105 11.45 -3.97 2.94
CA SER A 105 10.95 -2.67 2.47
C SER A 105 11.17 -1.56 3.50
N GLY A 106 10.83 -1.81 4.78
CA GLY A 106 11.04 -0.82 5.83
C GLY A 106 12.52 -0.45 6.02
N VAL A 107 13.41 -1.45 5.91
CA VAL A 107 14.86 -1.21 5.96
C VAL A 107 15.34 -0.48 4.71
N GLU A 108 14.86 -0.84 3.52
CA GLU A 108 15.19 -0.16 2.26
C GLU A 108 14.89 1.34 2.32
N ILE A 109 13.69 1.72 2.77
CA ILE A 109 13.30 3.13 2.93
C ILE A 109 14.29 3.85 3.85
N ALA A 110 14.65 3.23 4.99
CA ALA A 110 15.63 3.81 5.92
C ALA A 110 17.03 3.97 5.32
N LEU A 111 17.48 3.03 4.47
CA LEU A 111 18.75 3.12 3.78
C LEU A 111 18.77 4.29 2.77
N TRP A 112 17.69 4.44 1.98
CA TRP A 112 17.56 5.56 1.05
C TRP A 112 17.49 6.92 1.77
N ASP A 113 16.77 6.99 2.91
CA ASP A 113 16.72 8.21 3.72
C ASP A 113 18.11 8.58 4.27
N ALA A 114 18.87 7.60 4.79
CA ALA A 114 20.22 7.83 5.26
C ALA A 114 21.17 8.31 4.13
N LEU A 115 21.07 7.70 2.94
CA LEU A 115 21.87 8.09 1.78
C LEU A 115 21.52 9.49 1.29
N GLY A 116 20.21 9.83 1.25
CA GLY A 116 19.72 11.16 0.91
C GLY A 116 20.29 12.24 1.84
N LYS A 117 20.29 11.96 3.14
CA LYS A 117 20.88 12.86 4.16
C LYS A 117 22.39 13.00 3.98
N GLU A 118 23.12 11.89 3.71
CA GLU A 118 24.56 11.96 3.43
C GLU A 118 24.88 12.83 2.22
N LYS A 119 24.09 12.68 1.16
CA LYS A 119 24.31 13.42 -0.10
C LYS A 119 23.69 14.83 -0.08
N ASN A 120 22.92 15.15 0.95
CA ASN A 120 22.11 16.37 1.03
C ASN A 120 21.22 16.54 -0.21
N LYS A 121 20.54 15.44 -0.60
CA LYS A 121 19.69 15.38 -1.79
C LYS A 121 18.38 14.66 -1.47
N PRO A 122 17.26 15.10 -2.06
CA PRO A 122 16.02 14.33 -2.00
C PRO A 122 16.17 13.01 -2.75
N ILE A 123 15.45 11.97 -2.33
CA ILE A 123 15.61 10.61 -2.87
C ILE A 123 15.37 10.56 -4.39
N HIS A 124 14.42 11.34 -4.92
CA HIS A 124 14.14 11.36 -6.36
C HIS A 124 15.36 11.76 -7.21
N GLU A 125 16.24 12.64 -6.70
CA GLU A 125 17.48 12.99 -7.40
C GLU A 125 18.54 11.88 -7.36
N LEU A 126 18.47 11.00 -6.37
CA LEU A 126 19.34 9.83 -6.28
C LEU A 126 18.87 8.69 -7.18
N LEU A 127 17.55 8.60 -7.41
CA LEU A 127 16.94 7.56 -8.25
C LEU A 127 16.97 7.90 -9.74
N GLY A 128 17.01 9.19 -10.10
CA GLY A 128 17.05 9.60 -11.49
C GLY A 128 16.72 11.07 -11.72
N LYS A 129 16.49 11.38 -12.98
CA LYS A 129 16.12 12.74 -13.39
C LYS A 129 14.64 13.01 -13.11
N LYS A 130 14.36 14.15 -12.49
CA LYS A 130 12.99 14.62 -12.31
C LYS A 130 12.35 14.97 -13.67
N ASN A 131 11.23 14.31 -13.96
CA ASN A 131 10.51 14.53 -15.22
C ASN A 131 9.26 15.40 -15.06
N ASN A 132 8.64 15.39 -13.88
CA ASN A 132 7.43 16.16 -13.56
C ASN A 132 7.56 16.83 -12.20
N ASP A 133 6.98 18.02 -12.07
CA ASP A 133 6.91 18.75 -10.83
C ASP A 133 5.66 18.42 -10.01
N LEU A 134 4.59 18.01 -10.70
CA LEU A 134 3.28 17.75 -10.10
C LEU A 134 2.75 16.40 -10.57
N PHE A 135 2.18 15.66 -9.62
CA PHE A 135 1.41 14.44 -9.88
C PHE A 135 -0.02 14.64 -9.39
N LYS A 136 -0.99 14.12 -10.16
CA LYS A 136 -2.38 14.07 -9.69
C LYS A 136 -2.51 13.01 -8.62
N ALA A 137 -3.14 13.39 -7.49
CA ALA A 137 -3.48 12.48 -6.42
C ALA A 137 -4.98 12.15 -6.48
N TYR A 138 -5.34 10.97 -6.01
CA TYR A 138 -6.72 10.60 -5.71
C TYR A 138 -6.89 10.36 -4.20
N SER A 139 -8.10 10.59 -3.71
CA SER A 139 -8.47 10.20 -2.34
C SER A 139 -8.82 8.72 -2.31
N SER A 140 -8.09 7.94 -1.52
CA SER A 140 -8.37 6.52 -1.29
C SER A 140 -9.19 6.37 0.00
N LEU A 141 -10.46 6.02 -0.14
CA LEU A 141 -11.41 5.92 0.96
C LEU A 141 -11.46 4.51 1.53
N PHE A 142 -11.70 4.40 2.84
CA PHE A 142 -11.92 3.11 3.49
C PHE A 142 -13.25 2.47 3.05
N ARG A 143 -13.41 1.18 3.37
CA ARG A 143 -14.71 0.48 3.25
C ARG A 143 -15.59 0.87 4.42
N TYR A 144 -16.55 1.77 4.17
CA TYR A 144 -17.47 2.27 5.22
C TYR A 144 -18.72 1.41 5.36
N GLY A 145 -19.18 0.75 4.27
CA GLY A 145 -20.38 -0.08 4.25
C GLY A 145 -21.66 0.69 4.59
N ASP A 146 -21.67 2.01 4.37
CA ASP A 146 -22.82 2.89 4.60
C ASP A 146 -22.92 3.94 3.49
N PRO A 147 -23.95 3.87 2.62
CA PRO A 147 -24.10 4.77 1.47
C PRO A 147 -24.05 6.26 1.83
N LYS A 148 -24.63 6.65 2.98
CA LYS A 148 -24.65 8.07 3.40
C LYS A 148 -23.26 8.56 3.77
N ILE A 149 -22.51 7.75 4.51
CA ILE A 149 -21.11 8.05 4.90
C ILE A 149 -20.25 8.14 3.64
N ILE A 150 -20.40 7.20 2.71
CA ILE A 150 -19.63 7.15 1.47
C ILE A 150 -19.86 8.40 0.62
N GLU A 151 -21.13 8.76 0.37
CA GLU A 151 -21.46 9.97 -0.38
C GLU A 151 -20.86 11.21 0.28
N GLN A 152 -20.96 11.33 1.62
CA GLN A 152 -20.39 12.44 2.37
C GLN A 152 -18.85 12.48 2.26
N LYS A 153 -18.18 11.33 2.41
CA LYS A 153 -16.70 11.24 2.33
C LYS A 153 -16.19 11.55 0.93
N CYS A 154 -16.91 11.13 -0.12
CA CYS A 154 -16.59 11.53 -1.49
C CYS A 154 -16.65 13.05 -1.66
N LYS A 155 -17.74 13.69 -1.22
CA LYS A 155 -17.88 15.15 -1.28
C LYS A 155 -16.78 15.86 -0.49
N GLN A 156 -16.51 15.42 0.74
CA GLN A 156 -15.43 15.97 1.57
C GLN A 156 -14.09 15.91 0.84
N SER A 157 -13.77 14.76 0.21
CA SER A 157 -12.51 14.64 -0.54
C SER A 157 -12.42 15.62 -1.71
N LEU A 158 -13.54 15.89 -2.39
CA LEU A 158 -13.57 16.89 -3.47
C LEU A 158 -13.41 18.31 -2.92
N ASP A 159 -14.02 18.62 -1.78
CA ASP A 159 -13.88 19.91 -1.09
C ASP A 159 -12.43 20.11 -0.60
N ASP A 160 -11.74 19.03 -0.22
CA ASP A 160 -10.32 19.02 0.15
C ASP A 160 -9.38 19.17 -1.08
N GLY A 161 -9.94 19.23 -2.30
CA GLY A 161 -9.21 19.49 -3.54
C GLY A 161 -8.80 18.27 -4.35
N TYR A 162 -9.14 17.04 -3.94
CA TYR A 162 -8.91 15.85 -4.76
C TYR A 162 -9.81 15.87 -6.00
N GLN A 163 -9.28 15.39 -7.11
CA GLN A 163 -9.99 15.35 -8.41
C GLN A 163 -10.31 13.94 -8.87
N ALA A 164 -10.06 12.95 -8.05
CA ALA A 164 -10.37 11.55 -8.29
C ALA A 164 -10.53 10.81 -6.97
N ILE A 165 -11.34 9.77 -6.93
CA ILE A 165 -11.63 8.99 -5.72
C ILE A 165 -11.48 7.50 -6.01
N LYS A 166 -10.85 6.75 -5.07
CA LYS A 166 -10.87 5.28 -5.05
C LYS A 166 -11.71 4.81 -3.86
N LEU A 167 -12.72 4.00 -4.15
CA LEU A 167 -13.55 3.34 -3.15
C LEU A 167 -12.98 1.97 -2.82
N HIS A 168 -13.28 1.46 -1.60
CA HIS A 168 -13.05 0.08 -1.21
C HIS A 168 -14.39 -0.61 -0.86
N GLU A 169 -15.40 -0.44 -1.71
CA GLU A 169 -16.74 -0.96 -1.47
C GLU A 169 -17.06 -2.16 -2.35
N ILE A 170 -17.96 -3.04 -1.89
CA ILE A 170 -18.35 -4.26 -2.61
C ILE A 170 -19.86 -4.35 -2.86
N GLU A 171 -20.66 -3.64 -2.08
CA GLU A 171 -22.11 -3.61 -2.22
C GLU A 171 -22.57 -2.55 -3.23
N ASN A 172 -23.54 -2.89 -4.05
CA ASN A 172 -23.97 -2.04 -5.16
C ASN A 172 -24.46 -0.66 -4.72
N ASP A 173 -25.25 -0.58 -3.65
CA ASP A 173 -25.76 0.68 -3.10
C ASP A 173 -24.65 1.59 -2.57
N CYS A 174 -23.61 0.99 -1.99
CA CYS A 174 -22.42 1.68 -1.54
C CYS A 174 -21.59 2.24 -2.73
N ILE A 175 -21.43 1.45 -3.79
CA ILE A 175 -20.72 1.88 -5.00
C ILE A 175 -21.52 2.99 -5.73
N GLU A 176 -22.86 2.88 -5.81
CA GLU A 176 -23.73 3.93 -6.36
C GLU A 176 -23.63 5.23 -5.57
N ALA A 177 -23.62 5.15 -4.23
CA ALA A 177 -23.44 6.32 -3.37
C ALA A 177 -22.08 7.00 -3.61
N GLY A 178 -21.02 6.19 -3.81
CA GLY A 178 -19.71 6.69 -4.20
C GLY A 178 -19.73 7.42 -5.54
N ARG A 179 -20.36 6.84 -6.56
CA ARG A 179 -20.55 7.51 -7.87
C ARG A 179 -21.35 8.81 -7.74
N LYS A 180 -22.40 8.81 -6.94
CA LYS A 180 -23.20 10.01 -6.67
C LYS A 180 -22.38 11.12 -5.99
N GLY A 181 -21.59 10.75 -4.96
CA GLY A 181 -20.73 11.69 -4.24
C GLY A 181 -19.57 12.25 -5.07
N THR A 182 -19.02 11.43 -6.00
CA THR A 182 -17.93 11.82 -6.89
C THR A 182 -18.41 12.60 -8.13
N GLY A 183 -19.71 12.52 -8.47
CA GLY A 183 -20.27 13.16 -9.67
C GLY A 183 -19.69 12.57 -10.96
N ASN A 184 -19.15 13.40 -11.85
CA ASN A 184 -18.54 12.98 -13.13
C ASN A 184 -17.02 12.81 -13.08
N LEU A 185 -16.40 13.02 -11.93
CA LEU A 185 -14.94 12.88 -11.79
C LEU A 185 -14.50 11.42 -11.83
N PRO A 186 -13.21 11.15 -12.08
CA PRO A 186 -12.68 9.80 -12.08
C PRO A 186 -12.98 9.07 -10.78
N LEU A 187 -13.55 7.86 -10.91
CA LEU A 187 -13.85 6.96 -9.82
C LEU A 187 -13.19 5.62 -10.07
N MET A 188 -12.45 5.14 -9.11
CA MET A 188 -11.85 3.82 -9.08
C MET A 188 -12.54 2.98 -8.02
N LEU A 189 -12.58 1.68 -8.24
CA LEU A 189 -13.16 0.72 -7.30
C LEU A 189 -12.16 -0.39 -7.03
N ASP A 190 -11.70 -0.47 -5.79
CA ASP A 190 -10.87 -1.54 -5.26
C ASP A 190 -11.76 -2.44 -4.39
N THR A 191 -11.86 -3.69 -4.76
CA THR A 191 -12.76 -4.62 -4.07
C THR A 191 -12.04 -5.53 -3.08
N ASN A 192 -10.70 -5.65 -3.14
CA ASN A 192 -9.88 -6.53 -2.31
C ASN A 192 -10.29 -8.01 -2.44
N CYS A 193 -10.39 -8.51 -3.66
CA CYS A 193 -10.57 -9.93 -4.02
C CYS A 193 -11.82 -10.63 -3.44
N PRO A 194 -13.02 -10.03 -3.41
CA PRO A 194 -14.17 -10.67 -2.75
C PRO A 194 -14.98 -11.56 -3.66
N TRP A 195 -14.83 -11.46 -4.99
CA TRP A 195 -15.71 -12.10 -5.97
C TRP A 195 -15.03 -13.25 -6.72
N THR A 196 -15.87 -14.12 -7.28
CA THR A 196 -15.46 -15.05 -8.32
C THR A 196 -15.49 -14.38 -9.71
N TYR A 197 -14.98 -15.08 -10.72
CA TYR A 197 -15.11 -14.64 -12.11
C TYR A 197 -16.59 -14.45 -12.51
N GLU A 198 -17.45 -15.42 -12.19
CA GLU A 198 -18.87 -15.42 -12.52
C GLU A 198 -19.61 -14.27 -11.79
N GLU A 199 -19.31 -14.07 -10.51
CA GLU A 199 -19.89 -12.97 -9.73
C GLU A 199 -19.48 -11.62 -10.30
N THR A 200 -18.21 -11.45 -10.66
CA THR A 200 -17.71 -10.22 -11.27
C THR A 200 -18.37 -9.96 -12.62
N LEU A 201 -18.48 -10.99 -13.46
CA LEU A 201 -19.12 -10.89 -14.76
C LEU A 201 -20.61 -10.57 -14.65
N SER A 202 -21.31 -11.16 -13.66
CA SER A 202 -22.72 -10.87 -13.40
C SER A 202 -23.00 -9.39 -13.08
N LYS A 203 -21.99 -8.68 -12.56
CA LYS A 203 -22.06 -7.24 -12.25
C LYS A 203 -21.70 -6.34 -13.44
N LYS A 204 -21.43 -6.88 -14.63
CA LYS A 204 -20.95 -6.13 -15.81
C LYS A 204 -21.75 -4.87 -16.10
N GLU A 205 -23.07 -4.99 -16.27
CA GLU A 205 -23.92 -3.86 -16.64
C GLU A 205 -23.95 -2.80 -15.53
N PHE A 206 -23.94 -3.24 -14.27
CA PHE A 206 -23.84 -2.35 -13.13
C PHE A 206 -22.50 -1.60 -13.10
N LEU A 207 -21.38 -2.30 -13.22
CA LEU A 207 -20.05 -1.70 -13.20
C LEU A 207 -19.83 -0.74 -14.38
N LYS A 208 -20.33 -1.06 -15.58
CA LYS A 208 -20.31 -0.15 -16.73
C LYS A 208 -21.08 1.16 -16.45
N LYS A 209 -22.27 1.05 -15.84
CA LYS A 209 -23.06 2.23 -15.43
C LYS A 209 -22.30 3.14 -14.47
N MET A 210 -21.42 2.57 -13.64
CA MET A 210 -20.59 3.33 -12.70
C MET A 210 -19.47 4.12 -13.38
N LYS A 211 -19.17 3.87 -14.66
CA LYS A 211 -18.12 4.57 -15.44
C LYS A 211 -16.79 4.61 -14.67
N LEU A 212 -16.32 3.45 -14.23
CA LEU A 212 -15.09 3.32 -13.48
C LEU A 212 -13.87 3.64 -14.33
N THR A 213 -12.89 4.31 -13.76
CA THR A 213 -11.57 4.51 -14.36
C THR A 213 -10.80 3.19 -14.42
N TRP A 214 -10.87 2.39 -13.34
CA TRP A 214 -10.49 0.99 -13.29
C TRP A 214 -11.25 0.25 -12.20
N LEU A 215 -11.31 -1.07 -12.33
CA LEU A 215 -11.70 -2.01 -11.28
C LEU A 215 -10.44 -2.70 -10.77
N GLU A 216 -10.22 -2.68 -9.46
CA GLU A 216 -9.02 -3.19 -8.80
C GLU A 216 -9.37 -4.41 -7.97
N GLU A 217 -8.53 -5.44 -8.07
CA GLU A 217 -8.59 -6.69 -7.29
C GLU A 217 -9.99 -7.32 -7.24
N PRO A 218 -10.65 -7.60 -8.38
CA PRO A 218 -12.02 -8.13 -8.35
C PRO A 218 -12.11 -9.58 -7.87
N VAL A 219 -11.09 -10.42 -8.10
CA VAL A 219 -11.14 -11.86 -7.88
C VAL A 219 -10.01 -12.39 -7.02
N TYR A 220 -10.23 -13.53 -6.36
CA TYR A 220 -9.23 -14.30 -5.63
C TYR A 220 -8.87 -15.59 -6.40
N PRO A 221 -7.58 -16.01 -6.46
CA PRO A 221 -6.42 -15.28 -5.92
C PRO A 221 -6.04 -14.04 -6.77
N PRO A 222 -5.40 -13.01 -6.17
CA PRO A 222 -5.03 -11.78 -6.90
C PRO A 222 -4.02 -12.04 -8.02
N GLU A 223 -3.29 -13.15 -7.99
CA GLU A 223 -2.32 -13.56 -9.01
C GLU A 223 -2.94 -14.34 -10.19
N ASP A 224 -4.25 -14.55 -10.23
CA ASP A 224 -4.92 -15.18 -11.38
C ASP A 224 -5.01 -14.21 -12.56
N TYR A 225 -3.84 -13.93 -13.16
CA TYR A 225 -3.71 -12.98 -14.27
C TYR A 225 -4.48 -13.42 -15.53
N GLU A 226 -4.75 -14.73 -15.70
CA GLU A 226 -5.56 -15.22 -16.83
C GLU A 226 -7.01 -14.80 -16.66
N THR A 227 -7.58 -14.99 -15.48
CA THR A 227 -8.94 -14.55 -15.15
C THR A 227 -9.06 -13.02 -15.19
N LEU A 228 -8.08 -12.30 -14.66
CA LEU A 228 -8.05 -10.82 -14.72
C LEU A 228 -8.00 -10.32 -16.18
N ALA A 229 -7.23 -10.99 -17.06
CA ALA A 229 -7.17 -10.65 -18.48
C ALA A 229 -8.50 -10.91 -19.21
N LYS A 230 -9.20 -12.00 -18.89
CA LYS A 230 -10.56 -12.29 -19.41
C LYS A 230 -11.55 -11.22 -18.96
N LEU A 231 -11.58 -10.93 -17.66
CA LEU A 231 -12.48 -9.90 -17.10
C LEU A 231 -12.24 -8.54 -17.73
N ARG A 232 -10.98 -8.10 -17.89
CA ARG A 232 -10.67 -6.85 -18.58
C ARG A 232 -11.28 -6.76 -19.97
N LYS A 233 -11.21 -7.87 -20.73
CA LYS A 233 -11.75 -7.95 -22.09
C LYS A 233 -13.28 -7.93 -22.09
N GLU A 234 -13.89 -8.68 -21.20
CA GLU A 234 -15.35 -8.86 -21.17
C GLU A 234 -16.09 -7.70 -20.54
N LEU A 235 -15.56 -7.13 -19.46
CA LEU A 235 -16.13 -5.96 -18.81
C LEU A 235 -15.91 -4.68 -19.64
N GLU A 236 -14.86 -4.63 -20.47
CA GLU A 236 -14.40 -3.41 -21.15
C GLU A 236 -14.05 -2.28 -20.16
N ILE A 237 -13.61 -2.66 -18.97
CA ILE A 237 -13.15 -1.77 -17.89
C ILE A 237 -11.66 -2.10 -17.65
N PRO A 238 -10.77 -1.10 -17.52
CA PRO A 238 -9.40 -1.36 -17.10
C PRO A 238 -9.36 -2.10 -15.77
N ILE A 239 -8.46 -3.08 -15.64
CA ILE A 239 -8.24 -3.82 -14.40
C ILE A 239 -6.90 -3.39 -13.80
N ALA A 240 -6.89 -3.09 -12.50
CA ALA A 240 -5.71 -2.93 -11.69
C ALA A 240 -5.55 -4.14 -10.75
N CYS A 241 -4.31 -4.50 -10.46
CA CYS A 241 -3.97 -5.59 -9.55
C CYS A 241 -2.57 -5.37 -8.96
N GLY A 242 -2.27 -6.06 -7.85
CA GLY A 242 -0.96 -5.97 -7.21
C GLY A 242 -1.00 -6.08 -5.68
N GLU A 243 -2.02 -6.76 -5.13
CA GLU A 243 -2.19 -7.02 -3.70
C GLU A 243 -0.98 -7.72 -3.07
#